data_4f295d7376b162523b16a87558cc7d25
#
_entry.id   4f295d7376b162523b16a87558cc7d25
#
_cell.length_a   1.000
_cell.length_b   1.000
_cell.length_c   1.000
_cell.angle_alpha   90.00
_cell.angle_beta   90.00
_cell.angle_gamma   90.00
#
_symmetry.space_group_name_H-M   'P 1'
#
loop_
_entity.id
_entity.type
_entity.pdbx_description
1 polymer ?
#
loop_
_entity_poly.entity_id
_entity_poly.type
_entity_poly.pdbx_seq_one_letter_code
_entity_poly.pdbx_strand_id
1 'polypeptide(L)'
;MTDIATALTELGVTEFVLRGDPTDKSSFQDMFRRIIGEDANGSGIESHDEANWGATWEAIAAKRDELIAAAPLTLLRAERDRLMAVTDWWGSSDRTMTNAQKAYRQALRDITSSATSLDDVTWPTKP
;
A
#
# COMPACT_ATOMS: atom_id res chain seq x y z
N MET A 1 8.61 5.70 5.89
CA MET A 1 7.28 5.83 5.29
C MET A 1 6.23 5.58 6.35
N THR A 2 5.24 6.40 6.41
CA THR A 2 4.20 6.28 7.42
C THR A 2 2.91 5.76 6.80
N ASP A 3 2.35 4.71 7.40
CA ASP A 3 1.07 4.17 7.02
C ASP A 3 -0.10 5.07 7.47
N ILE A 4 0.17 6.03 8.36
CA ILE A 4 -0.83 7.00 8.82
C ILE A 4 -1.25 7.92 7.67
N ALA A 5 -0.31 8.45 6.89
CA ALA A 5 -0.66 9.31 5.76
C ALA A 5 -1.50 8.55 4.71
N THR A 6 -1.13 7.31 4.43
CA THR A 6 -1.90 6.43 3.54
C THR A 6 -3.27 6.12 4.11
N ALA A 7 -3.35 5.81 5.40
CA ALA A 7 -4.61 5.55 6.09
C ALA A 7 -5.57 6.74 6.00
N LEU A 8 -5.05 7.95 6.23
CA LEU A 8 -5.84 9.18 6.11
C LEU A 8 -6.38 9.35 4.69
N THR A 9 -5.54 9.17 3.68
CA THR A 9 -5.92 9.29 2.28
C THR A 9 -7.00 8.27 1.91
N GLU A 10 -6.86 7.03 2.34
CA GLU A 10 -7.85 5.97 2.06
C GLU A 10 -9.19 6.19 2.79
N LEU A 11 -9.16 6.89 3.94
CA LEU A 11 -10.37 7.29 4.65
C LEU A 11 -11.03 8.55 4.07
N GLY A 12 -10.46 9.11 3.00
CA GLY A 12 -10.99 10.29 2.35
C GLY A 12 -10.58 11.61 2.99
N VAL A 13 -9.62 11.60 3.91
CA VAL A 13 -9.08 12.82 4.51
C VAL A 13 -8.05 13.41 3.55
N THR A 14 -8.32 14.62 3.07
CA THR A 14 -7.46 15.38 2.18
C THR A 14 -7.08 16.71 2.80
N GLU A 15 -6.16 17.43 2.18
CA GLU A 15 -5.77 18.77 2.64
C GLU A 15 -5.32 18.76 4.10
N PHE A 16 -4.28 17.99 4.39
CA PHE A 16 -3.69 17.90 5.71
C PHE A 16 -2.17 18.01 5.66
N VAL A 17 -1.59 18.30 6.81
CA VAL A 17 -0.14 18.26 7.04
C VAL A 17 0.13 17.29 8.18
N LEU A 18 1.06 16.38 7.96
CA LEU A 18 1.51 15.41 8.97
C LEU A 18 3.00 15.59 9.20
N ARG A 19 3.36 16.01 10.40
CA ARG A 19 4.75 16.34 10.79
C ARG A 19 5.32 15.27 11.72
N GLY A 20 5.49 14.07 11.20
CA GLY A 20 6.04 12.96 11.97
C GLY A 20 5.28 11.67 11.76
N ASP A 21 5.54 10.70 12.59
CA ASP A 21 4.95 9.37 12.54
C ASP A 21 4.23 9.05 13.86
N PRO A 22 2.97 9.48 14.02
CA PRO A 22 2.26 9.32 15.26
C PRO A 22 1.94 7.86 15.56
N THR A 23 2.02 7.48 16.82
CA THR A 23 1.77 6.12 17.31
C THR A 23 0.51 6.01 18.16
N ASP A 24 0.00 7.12 18.65
CA ASP A 24 -1.21 7.18 19.47
C ASP A 24 -1.97 8.48 19.20
N LYS A 25 -3.16 8.61 19.82
CA LYS A 25 -4.01 9.78 19.62
C LYS A 25 -3.32 11.08 20.05
N SER A 26 -2.57 11.06 21.13
CA SER A 26 -1.88 12.25 21.64
C SER A 26 -0.80 12.73 20.68
N SER A 27 0.05 11.82 20.22
CA SER A 27 1.08 12.15 19.21
C SER A 27 0.47 12.57 17.88
N PHE A 28 -0.63 11.95 17.48
CA PHE A 28 -1.35 12.36 16.28
C PHE A 28 -1.85 13.79 16.37
N GLN A 29 -2.44 14.16 17.49
CA GLN A 29 -2.92 15.53 17.73
C GLN A 29 -1.79 16.55 17.66
N ASP A 30 -0.61 16.21 18.11
CA ASP A 30 0.56 17.08 18.05
C ASP A 30 1.12 17.23 16.63
N MET A 31 1.07 16.18 15.84
CA MET A 31 1.73 16.10 14.52
C MET A 31 0.82 16.43 13.35
N PHE A 32 -0.49 16.26 13.52
CA PHE A 32 -1.46 16.41 12.43
C PHE A 32 -2.09 17.80 12.44
N ARG A 33 -2.25 18.35 11.23
CA ARG A 33 -3.03 19.59 11.04
C ARG A 33 -3.91 19.41 9.82
N ARG A 34 -5.18 19.71 9.97
CA ARG A 34 -6.10 19.79 8.86
C ARG A 34 -6.08 21.20 8.28
N ILE A 35 -6.06 21.31 6.96
CA ILE A 35 -6.20 22.60 6.28
C ILE A 35 -7.69 22.88 6.14
N ILE A 36 -8.16 23.96 6.77
CA ILE A 36 -9.59 24.29 6.82
C ILE A 36 -9.95 25.51 6.00
N GLY A 37 -9.00 26.12 5.33
CA GLY A 37 -9.21 27.30 4.50
C GLY A 37 -7.91 27.98 4.16
N GLU A 38 -8.02 29.19 3.60
CA GLU A 38 -6.87 30.01 3.27
C GLU A 38 -7.01 31.39 3.93
N ASP A 39 -5.88 31.96 4.36
CA ASP A 39 -5.85 33.32 4.87
C ASP A 39 -5.80 34.35 3.75
N ALA A 40 -5.71 35.64 4.11
CA ALA A 40 -5.69 36.75 3.15
C ALA A 40 -4.49 36.70 2.20
N ASN A 41 -3.42 35.98 2.54
CA ASN A 41 -2.20 35.82 1.74
C ASN A 41 -2.20 34.53 0.91
N GLY A 42 -3.27 33.74 0.94
CA GLY A 42 -3.36 32.47 0.25
C GLY A 42 -2.66 31.32 0.98
N SER A 43 -2.25 31.51 2.24
CA SER A 43 -1.65 30.46 3.06
C SER A 43 -2.72 29.60 3.71
N GLY A 44 -2.49 28.30 3.78
CA GLY A 44 -3.44 27.38 4.41
C GLY A 44 -3.61 27.64 5.90
N ILE A 45 -4.86 27.64 6.34
CA ILE A 45 -5.20 27.76 7.76
C ILE A 45 -5.18 26.35 8.36
N GLU A 46 -4.29 26.11 9.30
CA GLU A 46 -4.12 24.82 9.97
C GLU A 46 -4.98 24.72 11.22
N SER A 47 -5.64 23.58 11.41
CA SER A 47 -6.40 23.26 12.61
C SER A 47 -5.94 21.93 13.20
N HIS A 48 -5.76 21.87 14.49
CA HIS A 48 -5.53 20.64 15.24
C HIS A 48 -6.77 20.19 16.02
N ASP A 49 -7.89 20.86 15.82
CA ASP A 49 -9.16 20.50 16.46
C ASP A 49 -9.65 19.16 15.92
N GLU A 50 -9.90 18.22 16.81
CA GLU A 50 -10.39 16.87 16.50
C GLU A 50 -11.66 16.91 15.65
N ALA A 51 -12.53 17.90 15.85
CA ALA A 51 -13.76 18.07 15.05
C ALA A 51 -13.47 18.28 13.56
N ASN A 52 -12.29 18.76 13.19
CA ASN A 52 -11.88 19.03 11.82
C ASN A 52 -11.03 17.91 11.21
N TRP A 53 -10.74 16.83 11.93
CA TRP A 53 -9.84 15.79 11.42
C TRP A 53 -10.41 15.03 10.21
N GLY A 54 -11.71 14.90 10.12
CA GLY A 54 -12.36 14.16 9.04
C GLY A 54 -12.43 12.65 9.29
N ALA A 55 -11.78 12.14 10.33
CA ALA A 55 -11.85 10.75 10.78
C ALA A 55 -11.44 10.69 12.25
N THR A 56 -11.86 9.65 12.96
CA THR A 56 -11.44 9.42 14.34
C THR A 56 -10.07 8.77 14.38
N TRP A 57 -9.33 8.95 15.47
CA TRP A 57 -8.06 8.24 15.64
C TRP A 57 -8.25 6.72 15.58
N GLU A 58 -9.34 6.22 16.18
CA GLU A 58 -9.66 4.81 16.18
C GLU A 58 -9.80 4.26 14.76
N ALA A 59 -10.47 4.99 13.87
CA ALA A 59 -10.61 4.61 12.46
C ALA A 59 -9.26 4.69 11.73
N ILE A 60 -8.47 5.72 11.99
CA ILE A 60 -7.13 5.91 11.39
C ILE A 60 -6.19 4.78 11.82
N ALA A 61 -6.17 4.45 13.11
CA ALA A 61 -5.34 3.39 13.64
C ALA A 61 -5.74 2.01 13.09
N ALA A 62 -7.04 1.75 12.99
CA ALA A 62 -7.56 0.51 12.40
C ALA A 62 -7.17 0.38 10.92
N LYS A 63 -7.26 1.45 10.15
CA LYS A 63 -6.84 1.46 8.74
C LYS A 63 -5.33 1.26 8.61
N ARG A 64 -4.53 1.91 9.46
CA ARG A 64 -3.08 1.67 9.52
C ARG A 64 -2.76 0.20 9.76
N ASP A 65 -3.41 -0.41 10.74
CA ASP A 65 -3.17 -1.82 11.08
C ASP A 65 -3.57 -2.75 9.93
N GLU A 66 -4.66 -2.45 9.25
CA GLU A 66 -5.07 -3.16 8.02
C GLU A 66 -4.01 -3.07 6.93
N LEU A 67 -3.47 -1.88 6.68
CA LEU A 67 -2.42 -1.65 5.67
C LEU A 67 -1.13 -2.39 6.02
N ILE A 68 -0.73 -2.36 7.29
CA ILE A 68 0.45 -3.08 7.77
C ILE A 68 0.27 -4.59 7.57
N ALA A 69 -0.90 -5.11 7.90
CA ALA A 69 -1.19 -6.53 7.73
C ALA A 69 -1.23 -6.96 6.26
N ALA A 70 -1.65 -6.08 5.36
CA ALA A 70 -1.74 -6.34 3.92
C ALA A 70 -0.40 -6.18 3.18
N ALA A 71 0.56 -5.43 3.75
CA ALA A 71 1.81 -5.09 3.08
C ALA A 71 2.64 -6.31 2.64
N PRO A 72 2.81 -7.38 3.45
CA PRO A 72 3.59 -8.54 3.03
C PRO A 72 3.04 -9.23 1.78
N LEU A 73 1.72 -9.36 1.67
CA LEU A 73 1.09 -9.96 0.50
C LEU A 73 1.19 -9.05 -0.72
N THR A 74 1.09 -7.75 -0.53
CA THR A 74 1.26 -6.75 -1.60
C THR A 74 2.67 -6.85 -2.20
N LEU A 75 3.70 -6.96 -1.37
CA LEU A 75 5.09 -7.12 -1.83
C LEU A 75 5.30 -8.43 -2.57
N LEU A 76 4.70 -9.52 -2.08
CA LEU A 76 4.76 -10.82 -2.74
C LEU A 76 4.14 -10.75 -4.15
N ARG A 77 2.97 -10.14 -4.27
CA ARG A 77 2.28 -9.97 -5.54
C ARG A 77 3.07 -9.09 -6.51
N ALA A 78 3.70 -8.03 -6.02
CA ALA A 78 4.52 -7.15 -6.85
C ALA A 78 5.72 -7.91 -7.45
N GLU A 79 6.40 -8.72 -6.67
CA GLU A 79 7.50 -9.55 -7.17
C GLU A 79 7.02 -10.61 -8.14
N ARG A 80 5.90 -11.29 -7.86
CA ARG A 80 5.26 -12.21 -8.80
C ARG A 80 4.98 -11.52 -10.12
N ASP A 81 4.40 -10.32 -10.09
CA ASP A 81 4.06 -9.58 -11.30
C ASP A 81 5.29 -9.17 -12.08
N ARG A 82 6.40 -8.83 -11.40
CA ARG A 82 7.67 -8.57 -12.04
C ARG A 82 8.19 -9.80 -12.79
N LEU A 83 8.13 -10.97 -12.17
CA LEU A 83 8.55 -12.22 -12.79
C LEU A 83 7.66 -12.61 -13.99
N MET A 84 6.35 -12.35 -13.86
CA MET A 84 5.42 -12.55 -14.97
C MET A 84 5.76 -11.64 -16.16
N ALA A 85 6.03 -10.36 -15.91
CA ALA A 85 6.36 -9.40 -16.94
C ALA A 85 7.63 -9.78 -17.72
N VAL A 86 8.63 -10.32 -17.04
CA VAL A 86 9.88 -10.78 -17.67
C VAL A 86 9.63 -11.87 -18.72
N THR A 87 8.57 -12.66 -18.56
CA THR A 87 8.26 -13.80 -19.43
C THR A 87 7.03 -13.59 -20.31
N ASP A 88 6.44 -12.42 -20.33
CA ASP A 88 5.23 -12.15 -21.13
C ASP A 88 5.48 -12.37 -22.64
N TRP A 89 6.70 -12.10 -23.11
CA TRP A 89 7.05 -12.31 -24.52
C TRP A 89 6.97 -13.77 -24.95
N TRP A 90 6.98 -14.73 -24.04
CA TRP A 90 6.80 -16.15 -24.37
C TRP A 90 5.43 -16.42 -24.98
N GLY A 91 4.44 -15.60 -24.67
CA GLY A 91 3.08 -15.71 -25.18
C GLY A 91 2.83 -14.93 -26.47
N SER A 92 3.88 -14.42 -27.13
CA SER A 92 3.74 -13.70 -28.40
C SER A 92 3.12 -14.60 -29.46
N SER A 93 2.34 -14.02 -30.38
CA SER A 93 1.55 -14.75 -31.38
C SER A 93 2.41 -15.55 -32.38
N ASP A 94 3.69 -15.19 -32.52
CA ASP A 94 4.65 -15.87 -33.41
C ASP A 94 5.49 -16.95 -32.70
N ARG A 95 5.13 -17.27 -31.44
CA ARG A 95 5.84 -18.26 -30.62
C ARG A 95 4.87 -19.29 -30.04
N THR A 96 5.39 -20.49 -29.83
CA THR A 96 4.69 -21.52 -29.08
C THR A 96 5.40 -21.74 -27.72
N MET A 97 4.68 -21.53 -26.64
CA MET A 97 5.20 -21.74 -25.29
C MET A 97 5.38 -23.23 -25.03
N THR A 98 6.52 -23.62 -24.46
CA THR A 98 6.75 -25.00 -24.05
C THR A 98 5.87 -25.35 -22.85
N ASN A 99 5.67 -26.64 -22.58
CA ASN A 99 4.93 -27.07 -21.40
C ASN A 99 5.62 -26.63 -20.09
N ALA A 100 6.95 -26.63 -20.07
CA ALA A 100 7.72 -26.14 -18.92
C ALA A 100 7.51 -24.64 -18.69
N GLN A 101 7.47 -23.85 -19.76
CA GLN A 101 7.19 -22.42 -19.67
C GLN A 101 5.77 -22.14 -19.18
N LYS A 102 4.80 -22.90 -19.69
CA LYS A 102 3.40 -22.78 -19.22
C LYS A 102 3.28 -23.14 -17.75
N ALA A 103 3.93 -24.21 -17.32
CA ALA A 103 3.92 -24.65 -15.92
C ALA A 103 4.56 -23.61 -14.99
N TYR A 104 5.67 -22.99 -15.42
CA TYR A 104 6.32 -21.93 -14.66
C TYR A 104 5.40 -20.74 -14.46
N ARG A 105 4.77 -20.25 -15.53
CA ARG A 105 3.85 -19.11 -15.46
C ARG A 105 2.61 -19.43 -14.62
N GLN A 106 2.09 -20.66 -14.72
CA GLN A 106 0.98 -21.08 -13.88
C GLN A 106 1.35 -21.13 -12.39
N ALA A 107 2.55 -21.64 -12.08
CA ALA A 107 3.06 -21.64 -10.71
C ALA A 107 3.20 -20.23 -10.15
N LEU A 108 3.61 -19.25 -10.96
CA LEU A 108 3.63 -17.85 -10.54
C LEU A 108 2.23 -17.32 -10.25
N ARG A 109 1.23 -17.62 -11.08
CA ARG A 109 -0.15 -17.19 -10.85
C ARG A 109 -0.69 -17.75 -9.53
N ASP A 110 -0.31 -18.97 -9.19
CA ASP A 110 -0.81 -19.69 -8.01
C ASP A 110 0.04 -19.44 -6.75
N ILE A 111 1.05 -18.59 -6.83
CA ILE A 111 2.03 -18.42 -5.73
C ILE A 111 1.38 -18.01 -4.41
N THR A 112 0.29 -17.23 -4.46
CA THR A 112 -0.42 -16.79 -3.27
C THR A 112 -1.28 -17.88 -2.62
N SER A 113 -1.39 -19.05 -3.25
CA SER A 113 -2.05 -20.22 -2.64
C SER A 113 -1.16 -20.90 -1.62
N SER A 114 0.17 -20.74 -1.72
CA SER A 114 1.15 -21.43 -0.86
C SER A 114 2.06 -20.47 -0.09
N ALA A 115 2.04 -19.17 -0.40
CA ALA A 115 2.89 -18.19 0.24
C ALA A 115 2.09 -16.94 0.61
N THR A 116 2.47 -16.30 1.72
CA THR A 116 1.82 -15.09 2.24
C THR A 116 2.75 -13.89 2.26
N SER A 117 4.06 -14.10 2.10
CA SER A 117 5.06 -13.05 2.11
C SER A 117 6.29 -13.46 1.32
N LEU A 118 7.21 -12.52 1.10
CA LEU A 118 8.52 -12.81 0.52
C LEU A 118 9.39 -13.69 1.42
N ASP A 119 9.07 -13.78 2.71
CA ASP A 119 9.83 -14.57 3.68
C ASP A 119 9.51 -16.07 3.61
N ASP A 120 8.30 -16.44 3.21
CA ASP A 120 7.85 -17.83 3.18
C ASP A 120 7.69 -18.40 1.76
N VAL A 121 8.00 -17.60 0.73
CA VAL A 121 7.81 -18.02 -0.67
C VAL A 121 8.95 -18.91 -1.16
N THR A 122 8.59 -19.93 -1.93
CA THR A 122 9.52 -20.70 -2.77
C THR A 122 9.17 -20.44 -4.22
N TRP A 123 10.02 -19.70 -4.91
CA TRP A 123 9.77 -19.37 -6.32
C TRP A 123 10.01 -20.57 -7.22
N PRO A 124 9.16 -20.79 -8.23
CA PRO A 124 9.42 -21.82 -9.23
C PRO A 124 10.69 -21.50 -10.01
N THR A 125 11.37 -22.55 -10.47
CA THR A 125 12.57 -22.40 -11.27
C THR A 125 12.20 -22.06 -12.72
N LYS A 126 12.75 -20.96 -13.21
CA LYS A 126 12.53 -20.53 -14.60
C LYS A 126 13.19 -21.50 -15.57
N PRO A 127 12.45 -22.09 -16.51
CA PRO A 127 13.01 -22.97 -17.53
C PRO A 127 13.89 -22.28 -18.57
#